data_257de418cc857b274e8ca9a0bfcd7cc1
#
_entry.id   257de418cc857b274e8ca9a0bfcd7cc1
#
_cell.length_a   1.000
_cell.length_b   1.000
_cell.length_c   1.000
_cell.angle_alpha   90.00
_cell.angle_beta   90.00
_cell.angle_gamma   90.00
#
_symmetry.space_group_name_H-M   'P 1'
#
loop_
_entity.id
_entity.type
_entity.pdbx_description
1 polymer ?
#
loop_
_entity_poly.entity_id
_entity_poly.type
_entity_poly.pdbx_seq_one_letter_code
_entity_poly.pdbx_strand_id
1 'polypeptide(L)' 'MCLAVPAKVLEKTKSKSAVVDMAGVRKEVSLLMLDGAEVGDFVLVHAGFAISKMSKDDAEAELALLKEIGL' A
#
# COMPACT_ATOMS: atom_id res chain seq x y z
N MET A 1 1.69 -13.81 12.08
CA MET A 1 0.41 -13.32 11.60
C MET A 1 0.63 -12.28 10.50
N CYS A 2 -0.04 -12.45 9.40
CA CYS A 2 0.10 -11.51 8.29
C CYS A 2 -0.96 -10.43 8.39
N LEU A 3 -0.52 -9.18 8.35
CA LEU A 3 -1.42 -8.05 8.37
C LEU A 3 -1.36 -7.34 7.02
N ALA A 4 -2.51 -6.95 6.52
CA ALA A 4 -2.56 -6.09 5.36
C ALA A 4 -2.35 -4.65 5.82
N VAL A 5 -1.48 -3.92 5.13
CA VAL A 5 -1.09 -2.57 5.53
C VAL A 5 -1.41 -1.59 4.39
N PRO A 6 -2.04 -0.45 4.70
CA PRO A 6 -2.26 0.58 3.68
C PRO A 6 -0.93 1.17 3.23
N ALA A 7 -0.83 1.44 1.93
CA ALA A 7 0.36 2.03 1.36
C ALA A 7 -0.02 2.99 0.24
N LYS A 8 0.77 4.02 0.08
CA LYS A 8 0.57 4.98 -1.00
C LYS A 8 1.50 4.65 -2.16
N VAL A 9 0.95 4.57 -3.35
CA VAL A 9 1.75 4.32 -4.55
C VAL A 9 2.54 5.57 -4.88
N LEU A 10 3.86 5.48 -4.85
CA LEU A 10 4.75 6.59 -5.15
C LEU A 10 5.20 6.58 -6.60
N GLU A 11 5.45 5.40 -7.14
CA GLU A 11 6.02 5.26 -8.47
C GLU A 11 5.70 3.87 -9.01
N LYS A 12 5.33 3.79 -10.27
CA LYS A 12 5.17 2.50 -10.94
C LYS A 12 6.48 2.17 -11.62
N THR A 13 7.05 1.01 -11.30
CA THR A 13 8.37 0.66 -11.79
C THR A 13 8.31 -0.18 -13.06
N LYS A 14 7.93 -1.42 -12.94
CA LYS A 14 7.78 -2.31 -14.09
C LYS A 14 6.31 -2.49 -14.37
N SER A 15 5.98 -3.22 -15.40
CA SER A 15 4.59 -3.34 -15.82
C SER A 15 3.66 -3.82 -14.73
N LYS A 16 4.16 -4.58 -13.76
CA LYS A 16 3.33 -5.14 -12.67
C LYS A 16 3.93 -4.91 -11.30
N SER A 17 4.66 -3.80 -11.13
CA SER A 17 5.28 -3.48 -9.83
C SER A 17 5.18 -1.99 -9.55
N ALA A 18 5.27 -1.64 -8.28
CA ALA A 18 5.26 -0.25 -7.86
C ALA A 18 6.05 -0.09 -6.57
N VAL A 19 6.65 1.09 -6.40
CA VAL A 19 7.22 1.48 -5.11
C VAL A 19 6.14 2.18 -4.32
N VAL A 20 5.93 1.74 -3.10
CA VAL A 20 4.91 2.29 -2.22
C VAL A 20 5.54 2.75 -0.92
N ASP A 21 4.83 3.66 -0.25
CA ASP A 21 5.20 4.14 1.08
C ASP A 21 4.25 3.51 2.10
N MET A 22 4.80 2.66 2.96
CA MET A 22 4.06 2.03 4.05
C MET A 22 4.53 2.63 5.36
N ALA A 23 3.77 3.60 5.88
CA ALA A 23 4.07 4.25 7.16
C ALA A 23 5.51 4.77 7.24
N GLY A 24 5.98 5.39 6.17
CA GLY A 24 7.31 5.99 6.11
C GLY A 24 8.39 5.06 5.56
N VAL A 25 8.07 3.82 5.27
CA VAL A 25 9.02 2.86 4.70
C VAL A 25 8.68 2.62 3.24
N ARG A 26 9.65 2.79 2.36
CA ARG A 26 9.47 2.55 0.93
C ARG A 26 9.77 1.11 0.61
N LYS A 27 8.86 0.48 -0.13
CA LYS A 27 9.03 -0.90 -0.57
C LYS A 27 8.48 -1.07 -1.96
N GLU A 28 9.05 -2.02 -2.69
CA GLU A 28 8.49 -2.42 -3.98
C GLU A 28 7.50 -3.55 -3.76
N VAL A 29 6.32 -3.43 -4.36
CA VAL A 29 5.29 -4.45 -4.23
C VAL A 29 4.81 -4.85 -5.62
N SER A 30 4.23 -6.04 -5.70
CA SER A 30 3.67 -6.55 -6.94
C SER A 30 2.26 -6.03 -7.16
N LEU A 31 1.95 -5.66 -8.39
CA LEU A 31 0.61 -5.27 -8.81
C LEU A 31 -0.09 -6.38 -9.61
N LEU A 32 0.42 -7.59 -9.54
CA LEU A 32 -0.16 -8.72 -10.30
C LEU A 32 -1.61 -9.00 -9.95
N MET A 33 -1.99 -8.73 -8.70
CA MET A 33 -3.33 -9.02 -8.19
C MET A 33 -4.26 -7.82 -8.20
N LEU A 34 -3.81 -6.67 -8.69
CA LEU A 34 -4.61 -5.46 -8.65
C LEU A 34 -4.41 -4.65 -9.92
N ASP A 35 -5.46 -4.51 -10.71
CA ASP A 35 -5.44 -3.69 -11.90
C ASP A 35 -5.84 -2.26 -11.58
N GLY A 36 -5.29 -1.32 -12.34
CA GLY A 36 -5.74 0.06 -12.29
C GLY A 36 -5.18 0.92 -11.16
N ALA A 37 -4.16 0.43 -10.46
CA ALA A 37 -3.51 1.27 -9.44
C ALA A 37 -2.62 2.32 -10.12
N GLU A 38 -2.73 3.56 -9.67
CA GLU A 38 -1.97 4.68 -10.23
C GLU A 38 -1.18 5.38 -9.13
N VAL A 39 -0.18 6.17 -9.55
CA VAL A 39 0.59 6.98 -8.61
C VAL A 39 -0.36 7.88 -7.83
N GLY A 40 -0.18 7.91 -6.52
CA GLY A 40 -1.04 8.67 -5.62
C GLY A 40 -2.19 7.87 -5.03
N ASP A 41 -2.48 6.70 -5.58
CA ASP A 41 -3.52 5.84 -5.03
C ASP A 41 -3.05 5.18 -3.74
N PHE A 42 -4.00 4.88 -2.86
CA PHE A 42 -3.74 4.05 -1.70
C PHE A 42 -4.18 2.63 -1.99
N VAL A 43 -3.34 1.68 -1.60
CA VAL A 43 -3.61 0.27 -1.81
C VAL A 43 -3.36 -0.49 -0.52
N LEU A 44 -4.03 -1.62 -0.40
CA LEU A 44 -3.82 -2.51 0.73
C LEU A 44 -2.77 -3.54 0.32
N VAL A 45 -1.68 -3.62 1.08
CA VAL A 45 -0.56 -4.51 0.77
C VAL A 45 -0.52 -5.66 1.76
N HIS A 46 -0.42 -6.86 1.24
CA HIS A 46 -0.31 -8.08 2.05
C HIS A 46 0.73 -8.98 1.41
N ALA A 47 1.73 -9.37 2.20
CA ALA A 47 2.79 -10.29 1.76
C ALA A 47 3.49 -9.84 0.47
N GLY A 48 3.68 -8.53 0.30
CA GLY A 48 4.36 -7.99 -0.87
C GLY A 48 3.48 -7.79 -2.10
N PHE A 49 2.16 -8.04 -1.98
CA PHE A 49 1.22 -7.85 -3.08
C PHE A 49 0.22 -6.77 -2.73
N ALA A 50 -0.04 -5.87 -3.67
CA ALA A 50 -1.16 -4.95 -3.55
C ALA A 50 -2.42 -5.74 -3.92
N ILE A 51 -3.39 -5.80 -3.01
CA ILE A 51 -4.56 -6.66 -3.20
C ILE A 51 -5.85 -5.90 -3.44
N SER A 52 -5.92 -4.64 -3.05
CA SER A 52 -7.10 -3.82 -3.32
C SER A 52 -6.76 -2.36 -3.19
N LYS A 53 -7.58 -1.52 -3.82
CA LYS A 53 -7.50 -0.08 -3.61
C LYS A 53 -8.32 0.31 -2.40
N MET A 54 -7.93 1.39 -1.75
CA MET A 54 -8.72 1.92 -0.65
C MET A 54 -8.77 3.43 -0.76
N SER A 55 -9.77 4.05 -0.13
CA SER A 55 -9.89 5.50 -0.15
C SER A 55 -8.78 6.12 0.69
N LYS A 56 -8.45 7.37 0.37
CA LYS A 56 -7.46 8.12 1.15
C LYS A 56 -7.86 8.20 2.60
N ASP A 57 -9.13 8.47 2.88
CA ASP A 57 -9.60 8.62 4.25
C ASP A 57 -9.46 7.32 5.04
N ASP A 58 -9.83 6.20 4.43
CA ASP A 58 -9.68 4.90 5.10
C ASP A 58 -8.21 4.55 5.33
N ALA A 59 -7.35 4.83 4.34
CA ALA A 59 -5.94 4.56 4.47
C ALA A 59 -5.31 5.37 5.59
N GLU A 60 -5.64 6.65 5.68
CA GLU A 60 -5.11 7.52 6.71
C GLU A 60 -5.58 7.10 8.09
N ALA A 61 -6.84 6.68 8.21
CA ALA A 61 -7.37 6.22 9.49
C ALA A 61 -6.65 4.95 9.95
N GLU A 62 -6.42 3.99 9.06
CA GLU A 62 -5.71 2.77 9.42
C GLU A 62 -4.25 3.02 9.75
N LEU A 63 -3.59 3.89 9.00
CA LEU A 63 -2.20 4.23 9.28
C LEU A 63 -2.06 4.92 10.64
N ALA A 64 -3.02 5.76 11.01
CA ALA A 64 -3.02 6.39 12.32
C ALA A 64 -3.14 5.35 13.44
N LEU A 65 -4.02 4.36 13.25
CA LEU A 65 -4.15 3.28 14.23
C LEU A 65 -2.87 2.46 14.37
N LEU A 66 -2.21 2.16 13.26
CA LEU A 66 -0.96 1.42 13.29
C LEU A 66 0.12 2.17 14.05
N LYS A 67 0.16 3.48 13.90
CA LYS A 67 1.10 4.31 14.65
C LYS A 67 0.83 4.26 16.15
N GLU A 68 -0.45 4.28 16.53
CA GLU A 68 -0.82 4.25 17.95
C GLU A 68 -0.42 2.95 18.62
N ILE A 69 -0.44 1.84 17.91
CA ILE A 69 -0.07 0.55 18.49
C ILE A 69 1.40 0.22 18.28
N GLY A 70 2.19 1.15 17.75
CA GLY A 70 3.64 1.01 17.69
C GLY A 70 4.16 0.20 16.52
N LEU A 71 3.44 0.09 15.47
CA LEU A 71 3.91 -0.64 14.27
C LEU A 71 4.69 0.26 13.32
#